data_00b13103db461875090911da53b193e0
#
_entry.id   00b13103db461875090911da53b193e0
#
_cell.length_a   1.000
_cell.length_b   1.000
_cell.length_c   1.000
_cell.angle_alpha   90.00
_cell.angle_beta   90.00
_cell.angle_gamma   90.00
#
_symmetry.space_group_name_H-M   'P 1'
#
loop_
_entity.id
_entity.type
_entity.pdbx_description
1 polymer ?
#
loop_
_entity_poly.entity_id
_entity_poly.type
_entity_poly.pdbx_seq_one_letter_code
_entity_poly.pdbx_strand_id
1 'polypeptide(L)'
;TRLVGSEMCIRDRDKIYHCFACGVGGDAIDFTARLFGMSQYEAAKKMIEDFGLDIKIEDRNKYKRTHQSRNTLISKKPKVVMIREKLEQWLKHATDVLIRYLKWIQFWKEFYRPEPEEEWRELFTEALANERKINDYLDVLMFGTGEEIVEFFKMKRREVEKIEERINEYQREV
;
A
#
# COMPACT_ATOMS: atom_id res chain seq x y z
N THR A 1 -24.85 16.63 -22.07
CA THR A 1 -24.64 15.46 -21.20
C THR A 1 -23.66 15.86 -20.12
N ARG A 2 -24.22 16.15 -18.98
CA ARG A 2 -23.50 16.56 -17.78
C ARG A 2 -22.78 15.33 -17.24
N LEU A 3 -21.46 15.25 -17.40
CA LEU A 3 -20.63 14.32 -16.67
C LEU A 3 -20.59 14.76 -15.21
N VAL A 4 -21.67 14.44 -14.50
CA VAL A 4 -21.81 14.70 -13.07
C VAL A 4 -20.96 13.66 -12.36
N GLY A 5 -19.88 14.09 -11.71
CA GLY A 5 -19.14 13.31 -10.73
C GLY A 5 -17.80 12.72 -11.19
N SER A 6 -17.24 13.12 -12.33
CA SER A 6 -15.85 12.73 -12.65
C SER A 6 -14.88 13.75 -12.06
N GLU A 7 -14.32 13.46 -10.90
CA GLU A 7 -13.14 14.18 -10.40
C GLU A 7 -11.91 13.69 -11.16
N MET A 8 -11.77 14.16 -12.40
CA MET A 8 -10.62 13.85 -13.23
C MET A 8 -9.50 14.84 -12.93
N CYS A 9 -8.39 14.33 -12.43
CA CYS A 9 -7.16 15.09 -12.26
C CYS A 9 -6.22 14.84 -13.44
N ILE A 10 -5.83 15.91 -14.12
CA ILE A 10 -4.85 15.87 -15.20
C ILE A 10 -3.52 16.38 -14.65
N ARG A 11 -2.47 15.56 -14.77
CA ARG A 11 -1.10 15.96 -14.51
C ARG A 11 -0.41 16.34 -15.81
N ASP A 12 -0.37 17.63 -16.11
CA ASP A 12 0.24 18.16 -17.33
C ASP A 12 1.72 17.79 -17.46
N ARG A 13 2.43 17.75 -16.34
CA ARG A 13 3.85 17.39 -16.30
C ARG A 13 4.13 15.98 -16.80
N ASP A 14 3.28 15.03 -16.41
CA ASP A 14 3.45 13.60 -16.72
C ASP A 14 2.58 13.16 -17.90
N LYS A 15 1.74 14.06 -18.42
CA LYS A 15 0.77 13.81 -19.51
C LYS A 15 -0.15 12.62 -19.24
N ILE A 16 -0.53 12.45 -17.99
CA ILE A 16 -1.43 11.39 -17.52
C ILE A 16 -2.68 11.98 -16.88
N TYR A 17 -3.77 11.21 -16.92
CA TYR A 17 -5.01 11.51 -16.20
C TYR A 17 -5.32 10.43 -15.20
N HIS A 18 -6.07 10.77 -14.16
CA HIS A 18 -6.65 9.83 -13.20
C HIS A 18 -8.04 10.30 -12.79
N CYS A 19 -9.02 9.39 -12.87
CA CYS A 19 -10.38 9.64 -12.38
C CYS A 19 -10.53 9.04 -10.99
N PHE A 20 -10.69 9.89 -9.98
CA PHE A 20 -10.87 9.45 -8.58
C PHE A 20 -12.23 8.77 -8.33
N ALA A 21 -13.22 9.04 -9.17
CA ALA A 21 -14.55 8.43 -9.02
C ALA A 21 -14.58 6.94 -9.42
N CYS A 22 -13.87 6.56 -10.50
CA CYS A 22 -13.88 5.18 -11.01
C CYS A 22 -12.50 4.48 -10.96
N GLY A 23 -11.45 5.16 -10.48
CA GLY A 23 -10.09 4.62 -10.38
C GLY A 23 -9.37 4.44 -11.72
N VAL A 24 -9.96 4.90 -12.82
CA VAL A 24 -9.39 4.78 -14.16
C VAL A 24 -8.35 5.87 -14.41
N GLY A 25 -7.20 5.50 -14.93
CA GLY A 25 -6.15 6.43 -15.34
C GLY A 25 -5.35 5.90 -16.52
N GLY A 26 -4.55 6.77 -17.11
CA GLY A 26 -3.69 6.44 -18.25
C GLY A 26 -3.15 7.68 -18.94
N ASP A 27 -2.59 7.49 -20.14
CA ASP A 27 -2.15 8.56 -21.02
C ASP A 27 -3.25 9.02 -21.99
N ALA A 28 -2.91 9.92 -22.91
CA ALA A 28 -3.84 10.44 -23.90
C ALA A 28 -4.36 9.34 -24.85
N ILE A 29 -3.54 8.33 -25.15
CA ILE A 29 -3.93 7.21 -26.00
C ILE A 29 -4.95 6.32 -25.27
N ASP A 30 -4.69 6.02 -23.99
CA ASP A 30 -5.63 5.26 -23.16
C ASP A 30 -6.96 5.98 -22.99
N PHE A 31 -6.93 7.32 -22.82
CA PHE A 31 -8.14 8.14 -22.75
C PHE A 31 -8.95 8.04 -24.04
N THR A 32 -8.29 8.22 -25.19
CA THR A 32 -8.94 8.16 -26.50
C THR A 32 -9.49 6.76 -26.80
N ALA A 33 -8.73 5.72 -26.49
CA ALA A 33 -9.17 4.33 -26.66
C ALA A 33 -10.44 4.03 -25.86
N ARG A 34 -10.52 4.48 -24.62
CA ARG A 34 -11.71 4.31 -23.76
C ARG A 34 -12.88 5.16 -24.21
N LEU A 35 -12.64 6.41 -24.58
CA LEU A 35 -13.68 7.34 -25.01
C LEU A 35 -14.44 6.85 -26.25
N PHE A 36 -13.69 6.27 -27.21
CA PHE A 36 -14.25 5.78 -28.46
C PHE A 36 -14.46 4.26 -28.51
N GLY A 37 -14.14 3.53 -27.45
CA GLY A 37 -14.32 2.08 -27.39
C GLY A 37 -13.44 1.29 -28.37
N MET A 38 -12.24 1.80 -28.67
CA MET A 38 -11.32 1.22 -29.64
C MET A 38 -10.03 0.72 -28.98
N SER A 39 -9.22 -0.04 -29.72
CA SER A 39 -7.92 -0.47 -29.25
C SER A 39 -6.94 0.70 -29.13
N GLN A 40 -5.90 0.58 -28.29
CA GLN A 40 -4.85 1.61 -28.15
C GLN A 40 -4.15 1.92 -29.49
N TYR A 41 -3.99 0.93 -30.35
CA TYR A 41 -3.40 1.11 -31.68
C TYR A 41 -4.29 1.96 -32.58
N GLU A 42 -5.59 1.70 -32.60
CA GLU A 42 -6.57 2.47 -33.38
C GLU A 42 -6.70 3.90 -32.84
N ALA A 43 -6.67 4.06 -31.50
CA ALA A 43 -6.68 5.36 -30.85
C ALA A 43 -5.44 6.19 -31.20
N ALA A 44 -4.26 5.58 -31.20
CA ALA A 44 -3.03 6.23 -31.59
C ALA A 44 -3.08 6.66 -33.08
N LYS A 45 -3.59 5.80 -33.98
CA LYS A 45 -3.76 6.11 -35.38
C LYS A 45 -4.74 7.26 -35.57
N LYS A 46 -5.88 7.23 -34.89
CA LYS A 46 -6.87 8.30 -34.96
C LYS A 46 -6.28 9.64 -34.49
N MET A 47 -5.50 9.64 -33.39
CA MET A 47 -4.84 10.85 -32.90
C MET A 47 -3.83 11.41 -33.93
N ILE A 48 -3.07 10.55 -34.61
CA ILE A 48 -2.13 10.98 -35.64
C ILE A 48 -2.90 11.65 -36.81
N GLU A 49 -4.03 11.07 -37.23
CA GLU A 49 -4.88 11.62 -38.28
C GLU A 49 -5.53 12.94 -37.84
N ASP A 50 -6.16 12.97 -36.68
CA ASP A 50 -6.91 14.13 -36.17
C ASP A 50 -6.02 15.36 -35.90
N PHE A 51 -4.79 15.12 -35.43
CA PHE A 51 -3.82 16.19 -35.10
C PHE A 51 -2.80 16.44 -36.22
N GLY A 52 -2.90 15.74 -37.37
CA GLY A 52 -2.01 15.93 -38.50
C GLY A 52 -0.52 15.68 -38.15
N LEU A 53 -0.24 14.72 -37.28
CA LEU A 53 1.12 14.42 -36.84
C LEU A 53 1.87 13.65 -37.93
N ASP A 54 3.04 14.14 -38.35
CA ASP A 54 3.90 13.46 -39.35
C ASP A 54 4.69 12.30 -38.68
N ILE A 55 3.94 11.31 -38.15
CA ILE A 55 4.50 10.12 -37.50
C ILE A 55 4.24 8.92 -38.44
N LYS A 56 5.31 8.30 -38.93
CA LYS A 56 5.20 7.06 -39.74
C LYS A 56 4.93 5.88 -38.79
N ILE A 57 3.75 5.26 -38.94
CA ILE A 57 3.40 4.05 -38.21
C ILE A 57 4.16 2.88 -38.85
N GLU A 58 5.16 2.36 -38.17
CA GLU A 58 5.88 1.16 -38.61
C GLU A 58 5.02 -0.09 -38.49
N ASP A 59 5.19 -1.03 -39.41
CA ASP A 59 4.35 -2.19 -39.60
C ASP A 59 4.32 -3.13 -38.37
N ARG A 60 3.14 -3.64 -38.03
CA ARG A 60 2.79 -4.42 -36.86
C ARG A 60 3.67 -5.66 -36.63
N ASN A 61 4.27 -6.22 -37.66
CA ASN A 61 5.11 -7.41 -37.58
C ASN A 61 6.50 -7.13 -37.01
N LYS A 62 7.04 -5.93 -37.17
CA LYS A 62 8.32 -5.52 -36.61
C LYS A 62 8.16 -5.24 -35.10
N TYR A 63 7.00 -4.71 -34.69
CA TYR A 63 6.66 -4.40 -33.30
C TYR A 63 6.41 -5.64 -32.42
N LYS A 64 5.85 -6.72 -33.02
CA LYS A 64 5.66 -7.98 -32.26
C LYS A 64 6.96 -8.60 -31.80
N ARG A 65 8.05 -8.50 -32.56
CA ARG A 65 9.37 -9.03 -32.18
C ARG A 65 10.04 -8.22 -31.07
N THR A 66 9.87 -6.90 -31.06
CA THR A 66 10.42 -6.02 -30.04
C THR A 66 9.60 -6.03 -28.74
N HIS A 67 8.26 -6.21 -28.83
CA HIS A 67 7.38 -6.30 -27.66
C HIS A 67 7.52 -7.62 -26.90
N GLN A 68 7.76 -8.75 -27.60
CA GLN A 68 8.06 -10.01 -26.92
C GLN A 68 9.36 -9.93 -26.11
N SER A 69 10.38 -9.22 -26.63
CA SER A 69 11.62 -8.98 -25.92
C SER A 69 11.46 -7.97 -24.76
N ARG A 70 10.56 -6.97 -24.90
CA ARG A 70 10.27 -6.00 -23.82
C ARG A 70 9.35 -6.58 -22.74
N ASN A 71 8.36 -7.41 -23.09
CA ASN A 71 7.50 -8.05 -22.07
C ASN A 71 8.25 -9.06 -21.22
N THR A 72 9.32 -9.69 -21.72
CA THR A 72 10.22 -10.50 -20.87
C THR A 72 11.12 -9.64 -19.99
N LEU A 73 11.35 -8.37 -20.31
CA LEU A 73 12.09 -7.44 -19.45
C LEU A 73 11.20 -6.69 -18.44
N ILE A 74 9.90 -6.50 -18.76
CA ILE A 74 8.92 -5.83 -17.86
C ILE A 74 8.41 -6.78 -16.78
N SER A 75 8.59 -8.11 -16.93
CA SER A 75 8.11 -9.07 -15.93
C SER A 75 8.92 -9.11 -14.61
N LYS A 76 10.05 -8.42 -14.55
CA LYS A 76 10.77 -8.25 -13.28
C LYS A 76 10.59 -6.82 -12.80
N LYS A 77 9.64 -6.62 -11.87
CA LYS A 77 9.57 -5.36 -11.12
C LYS A 77 10.97 -4.96 -10.66
N PRO A 78 11.38 -3.68 -10.81
CA PRO A 78 12.67 -3.22 -10.30
C PRO A 78 12.81 -3.64 -8.83
N LYS A 79 13.98 -4.11 -8.41
CA LYS A 79 14.22 -4.57 -7.03
C LYS A 79 13.74 -3.54 -5.99
N VAL A 80 13.89 -2.26 -6.29
CA VAL A 80 13.45 -1.15 -5.43
C VAL A 80 11.93 -1.16 -5.22
N VAL A 81 11.14 -1.40 -6.28
CA VAL A 81 9.67 -1.47 -6.18
C VAL A 81 9.24 -2.67 -5.33
N MET A 82 9.90 -3.82 -5.53
CA MET A 82 9.62 -5.02 -4.73
C MET A 82 9.96 -4.83 -3.24
N ILE A 83 11.05 -4.13 -2.94
CA ILE A 83 11.46 -3.83 -1.56
C ILE A 83 10.44 -2.89 -0.92
N ARG A 84 10.02 -1.87 -1.64
CA ARG A 84 8.99 -0.92 -1.18
C ARG A 84 7.66 -1.63 -0.89
N GLU A 85 7.17 -2.44 -1.83
CA GLU A 85 5.92 -3.22 -1.64
C GLU A 85 6.00 -4.14 -0.41
N LYS A 86 7.14 -4.82 -0.20
CA LYS A 86 7.35 -5.68 0.98
C LYS A 86 7.38 -4.87 2.27
N LEU A 87 8.00 -3.70 2.26
CA LEU A 87 8.01 -2.82 3.43
C LEU A 87 6.60 -2.31 3.74
N GLU A 88 5.84 -1.88 2.74
CA GLU A 88 4.45 -1.43 2.92
C GLU A 88 3.54 -2.55 3.45
N GLN A 89 3.71 -3.79 2.96
CA GLN A 89 2.99 -4.95 3.47
C GLN A 89 3.34 -5.24 4.94
N TRP A 90 4.65 -5.19 5.26
CA TRP A 90 5.09 -5.38 6.63
C TRP A 90 4.56 -4.28 7.57
N LEU A 91 4.56 -3.03 7.14
CA LEU A 91 4.02 -1.90 7.93
C LEU A 91 2.55 -2.11 8.28
N LYS A 92 1.73 -2.49 7.30
CA LYS A 92 0.30 -2.79 7.54
C LYS A 92 0.15 -3.93 8.54
N HIS A 93 0.91 -5.01 8.38
CA HIS A 93 0.88 -6.15 9.29
C HIS A 93 1.33 -5.77 10.70
N ALA A 94 2.45 -5.06 10.84
CA ALA A 94 2.96 -4.60 12.13
C ALA A 94 1.96 -3.70 12.86
N THR A 95 1.35 -2.76 12.14
CA THR A 95 0.32 -1.88 12.72
C THR A 95 -0.89 -2.69 13.21
N ASP A 96 -1.37 -3.66 12.43
CA ASP A 96 -2.48 -4.52 12.82
C ASP A 96 -2.16 -5.37 14.08
N VAL A 97 -0.96 -5.95 14.14
CA VAL A 97 -0.48 -6.70 15.30
C VAL A 97 -0.44 -5.83 16.56
N LEU A 98 0.15 -4.62 16.45
CA LEU A 98 0.27 -3.71 17.59
C LEU A 98 -1.09 -3.18 18.07
N ILE A 99 -2.02 -2.88 17.15
CA ILE A 99 -3.40 -2.48 17.50
C ILE A 99 -4.13 -3.62 18.21
N ARG A 100 -3.98 -4.87 17.74
CA ARG A 100 -4.57 -6.03 18.41
C ARG A 100 -4.01 -6.22 19.81
N TYR A 101 -2.69 -6.08 19.96
CA TYR A 101 -2.06 -6.19 21.28
C TYR A 101 -2.50 -5.06 22.21
N LEU A 102 -2.62 -3.83 21.73
CA LEU A 102 -3.12 -2.71 22.52
C LEU A 102 -4.55 -2.96 23.04
N LYS A 103 -5.41 -3.57 22.23
CA LYS A 103 -6.78 -3.98 22.67
C LYS A 103 -6.73 -5.00 23.80
N TRP A 104 -5.82 -5.99 23.72
CA TRP A 104 -5.60 -6.95 24.80
C TRP A 104 -5.05 -6.28 26.07
N ILE A 105 -4.08 -5.37 25.94
CA ILE A 105 -3.55 -4.58 27.04
C ILE A 105 -4.68 -3.82 27.75
N GLN A 106 -5.56 -3.15 27.01
CA GLN A 106 -6.70 -2.42 27.56
C GLN A 106 -7.67 -3.36 28.29
N PHE A 107 -7.98 -4.50 27.66
CA PHE A 107 -8.81 -5.54 28.28
C PHE A 107 -8.20 -6.08 29.56
N TRP A 108 -6.91 -6.40 29.59
CA TRP A 108 -6.23 -6.91 30.78
C TRP A 108 -6.20 -5.88 31.91
N LYS A 109 -6.02 -4.61 31.61
CA LYS A 109 -6.05 -3.52 32.60
C LYS A 109 -7.42 -3.36 33.25
N GLU A 110 -8.47 -3.60 32.51
CA GLU A 110 -9.83 -3.49 33.02
C GLU A 110 -10.26 -4.76 33.76
N PHE A 111 -10.05 -5.92 33.15
CA PHE A 111 -10.58 -7.19 33.64
C PHE A 111 -9.74 -7.80 34.79
N TYR A 112 -8.42 -7.61 34.77
CA TYR A 112 -7.50 -8.14 35.78
C TYR A 112 -7.01 -7.08 36.79
N ARG A 113 -7.75 -5.99 36.90
CA ARG A 113 -7.43 -4.93 37.88
C ARG A 113 -7.52 -5.49 39.29
N PRO A 114 -6.42 -5.42 40.09
CA PRO A 114 -6.42 -5.98 41.44
C PRO A 114 -7.27 -5.13 42.39
N GLU A 115 -7.92 -5.76 43.34
CA GLU A 115 -8.50 -5.08 44.51
C GLU A 115 -7.39 -4.54 45.42
N PRO A 116 -7.67 -3.57 46.33
CA PRO A 116 -6.65 -2.85 47.09
C PRO A 116 -5.68 -3.71 47.91
N GLU A 117 -6.01 -4.96 48.23
CA GLU A 117 -5.21 -5.90 49.03
C GLU A 117 -4.78 -7.15 48.25
N GLU A 118 -5.09 -7.25 46.97
CA GLU A 118 -4.75 -8.40 46.12
C GLU A 118 -3.37 -8.26 45.48
N GLU A 119 -2.70 -9.39 45.28
CA GLU A 119 -1.48 -9.44 44.48
C GLU A 119 -1.79 -9.17 42.99
N TRP A 120 -0.87 -8.45 42.34
CA TRP A 120 -1.02 -8.09 40.93
C TRP A 120 -0.88 -9.34 40.05
N ARG A 121 -1.89 -9.56 39.23
CA ARG A 121 -1.86 -10.64 38.25
C ARG A 121 -0.86 -10.32 37.14
N GLU A 122 -0.20 -11.36 36.63
CA GLU A 122 0.84 -11.25 35.63
C GLU A 122 0.40 -10.45 34.37
N LEU A 123 -0.80 -10.73 33.85
CA LEU A 123 -1.36 -10.03 32.70
C LEU A 123 -1.61 -8.54 32.96
N PHE A 124 -2.00 -8.16 34.16
CA PHE A 124 -2.16 -6.76 34.55
C PHE A 124 -0.80 -6.04 34.59
N THR A 125 0.21 -6.68 35.13
CA THR A 125 1.59 -6.17 35.21
C THR A 125 2.18 -6.03 33.78
N GLU A 126 1.99 -7.04 32.92
CA GLU A 126 2.39 -7.02 31.52
C GLU A 126 1.73 -5.84 30.77
N ALA A 127 0.43 -5.63 30.98
CA ALA A 127 -0.31 -4.55 30.35
C ALA A 127 0.25 -3.17 30.74
N LEU A 128 0.50 -2.93 32.01
CA LEU A 128 1.09 -1.66 32.48
C LEU A 128 2.49 -1.41 31.92
N ALA A 129 3.32 -2.45 31.87
CA ALA A 129 4.69 -2.35 31.38
C ALA A 129 4.77 -2.05 29.86
N ASN A 130 3.83 -2.57 29.08
CA ASN A 130 3.90 -2.51 27.63
C ASN A 130 3.06 -1.39 27.00
N GLU A 131 2.03 -0.88 27.66
CA GLU A 131 1.10 0.10 27.09
C GLU A 131 1.79 1.31 26.45
N ARG A 132 2.68 1.96 27.19
CA ARG A 132 3.41 3.13 26.69
C ARG A 132 4.27 2.78 25.49
N LYS A 133 5.02 1.71 25.59
CA LYS A 133 5.90 1.23 24.53
C LYS A 133 5.14 0.94 23.22
N ILE A 134 3.97 0.32 23.32
CA ILE A 134 3.15 0.00 22.15
C ILE A 134 2.56 1.25 21.52
N ASN A 135 2.14 2.23 22.30
CA ASN A 135 1.70 3.53 21.79
C ASN A 135 2.85 4.25 21.08
N ASP A 136 4.05 4.31 21.66
CA ASP A 136 5.22 4.91 21.02
C ASP A 136 5.56 4.23 19.69
N TYR A 137 5.40 2.91 19.57
CA TYR A 137 5.59 2.16 18.34
C TYR A 137 4.54 2.50 17.27
N LEU A 138 3.28 2.59 17.68
CA LEU A 138 2.19 2.99 16.79
C LEU A 138 2.37 4.42 16.27
N ASP A 139 2.83 5.35 17.14
CA ASP A 139 3.11 6.72 16.74
C ASP A 139 4.19 6.79 15.64
N VAL A 140 5.27 6.02 15.78
CA VAL A 140 6.30 5.94 14.73
C VAL A 140 5.75 5.36 13.43
N LEU A 141 4.92 4.30 13.49
CA LEU A 141 4.37 3.68 12.28
C LEU A 141 3.32 4.54 11.58
N MET A 142 2.56 5.36 12.32
CA MET A 142 1.47 6.17 11.80
C MET A 142 1.91 7.58 11.38
N PHE A 143 2.86 8.17 12.10
CA PHE A 143 3.23 9.59 11.95
C PHE A 143 4.72 9.80 11.70
N GLY A 144 5.54 8.76 11.79
CA GLY A 144 6.98 8.84 11.59
C GLY A 144 7.37 9.15 10.14
N THR A 145 8.54 9.72 9.99
CA THR A 145 9.17 9.95 8.68
C THR A 145 9.59 8.62 8.03
N GLY A 146 9.84 8.64 6.72
CA GLY A 146 10.31 7.44 6.02
C GLY A 146 11.61 6.85 6.59
N GLU A 147 12.51 7.69 7.12
CA GLU A 147 13.76 7.26 7.75
C GLU A 147 13.49 6.56 9.09
N GLU A 148 12.66 7.15 9.94
CA GLU A 148 12.26 6.58 11.23
C GLU A 148 11.54 5.24 11.07
N ILE A 149 10.67 5.12 10.06
CA ILE A 149 9.98 3.87 9.72
C ILE A 149 10.97 2.78 9.32
N VAL A 150 11.96 3.10 8.48
CA VAL A 150 12.99 2.14 8.04
C VAL A 150 13.88 1.72 9.23
N GLU A 151 14.22 2.65 10.12
CA GLU A 151 14.98 2.37 11.34
C GLU A 151 14.17 1.47 12.28
N PHE A 152 12.90 1.80 12.49
CA PHE A 152 11.97 0.99 13.27
C PHE A 152 11.89 -0.45 12.72
N PHE A 153 11.73 -0.62 11.40
CA PHE A 153 11.73 -1.93 10.77
C PHE A 153 12.99 -2.74 11.09
N LYS A 154 14.17 -2.11 10.97
CA LYS A 154 15.45 -2.77 11.25
C LYS A 154 15.60 -3.19 12.72
N MET A 155 15.19 -2.33 13.64
CA MET A 155 15.41 -2.50 15.07
C MET A 155 14.33 -3.34 15.76
N LYS A 156 13.07 -3.19 15.32
CA LYS A 156 11.89 -3.68 16.07
C LYS A 156 11.14 -4.83 15.41
N ARG A 157 11.51 -5.23 14.19
CA ARG A 157 10.83 -6.31 13.48
C ARG A 157 10.68 -7.58 14.32
N ARG A 158 11.76 -8.04 14.97
CA ARG A 158 11.73 -9.24 15.82
C ARG A 158 10.85 -9.07 17.06
N GLU A 159 10.75 -7.86 17.58
CA GLU A 159 9.91 -7.56 18.74
C GLU A 159 8.42 -7.61 18.36
N VAL A 160 8.06 -7.11 17.18
CA VAL A 160 6.70 -7.23 16.65
C VAL A 160 6.33 -8.70 16.41
N GLU A 161 7.24 -9.51 15.88
CA GLU A 161 7.04 -10.96 15.71
C GLU A 161 6.77 -11.65 17.07
N LYS A 162 7.52 -11.32 18.13
CA LYS A 162 7.28 -11.85 19.49
C LYS A 162 5.93 -11.41 20.08
N ILE A 163 5.52 -10.16 19.82
CA ILE A 163 4.21 -9.68 20.25
C ILE A 163 3.09 -10.47 19.55
N GLU A 164 3.25 -10.77 18.28
CA GLU A 164 2.28 -11.59 17.53
C GLU A 164 2.21 -13.02 18.09
N GLU A 165 3.35 -13.63 18.40
CA GLU A 165 3.40 -14.94 19.05
C GLU A 165 2.67 -14.90 20.40
N ARG A 166 2.90 -13.87 21.23
CA ARG A 166 2.24 -13.69 22.52
C ARG A 166 0.72 -13.57 22.42
N ILE A 167 0.22 -12.82 21.41
CA ILE A 167 -1.22 -12.72 21.15
C ILE A 167 -1.79 -14.11 20.81
N ASN A 168 -1.09 -14.84 19.94
CA ASN A 168 -1.53 -16.15 19.49
C ASN A 168 -1.52 -17.20 20.62
N GLU A 169 -0.56 -17.13 21.53
CA GLU A 169 -0.52 -17.97 22.74
C GLU A 169 -1.74 -17.69 23.63
N TYR A 170 -2.00 -16.43 23.96
CA TYR A 170 -3.13 -16.04 24.78
C TYR A 170 -4.48 -16.48 24.17
N GLN A 171 -4.63 -16.36 22.84
CA GLN A 171 -5.85 -16.81 22.15
C GLN A 171 -6.06 -18.32 22.16
N ARG A 172 -5.04 -19.13 22.43
CA ARG A 172 -5.15 -20.58 22.57
C ARG A 172 -5.50 -21.02 24.00
N GLU A 173 -5.19 -20.17 24.98
CA GLU A 173 -5.44 -20.44 26.40
C GLU A 173 -6.85 -20.05 26.84
N VAL A 174 -7.54 -19.20 26.07
CA VAL A 174 -8.90 -18.73 26.30
C VAL A 174 -9.89 -19.46 25.41
#